data_ed6a33834d0a7e00805013cbdab39887
#
_entry.id   ed6a33834d0a7e00805013cbdab39887
#
_cell.length_a   1.000
_cell.length_b   1.000
_cell.length_c   1.000
_cell.angle_alpha   90.00
_cell.angle_beta   90.00
_cell.angle_gamma   90.00
#
_symmetry.space_group_name_H-M   'P 1'
#
loop_
_entity.id
_entity.type
_entity.pdbx_description
1 polymer ?
#
loop_
_entity_poly.entity_id
_entity_poly.type
_entity_poly.pdbx_seq_one_letter_code
_entity_poly.pdbx_strand_id
1 'polypeptide(L)'
;MQNGFDKNKQKRTGQVRDERNFKGASKDKPHSRTPKKDNIERVNGAPVYTAVYKVNRSDELMEFLLRKCDTSRNNVKSLLTRRQVLVNGSVVTQYNFPLAKDDEVKLSRKPVKEGATATRPVTQKRKTPPKAPSQIGIVFEDDDFLVINKPVGLLSVESDKETECAYGYALAYMQAQGKNNRPYILHRIDKETSGVLVFAKNIKLHSMLKMHWNEQITLREYFAVVEGIFENKQGTITSFLKENKNNIVYSTNDPTGQKAVTRYEVMKENGEYSLLKVQIETGRKNQIRVHMQSVGCPVVGDDKYGKKQDGTQVKNPLDRLGLHAARIEFVHPVTKEVMSFNAAMPPAFREFFGK
;
A
#
# COMPACT_ATOMS: atom_id res chain seq x y z
N MET A 1 35.74 57.43 10.86
CA MET A 1 36.94 56.95 11.51
C MET A 1 36.99 55.46 11.29
N GLN A 2 37.61 55.03 10.24
CA GLN A 2 39.04 54.58 10.16
C GLN A 2 39.20 53.31 10.99
N ASN A 3 39.50 52.22 10.46
CA ASN A 3 40.57 51.58 9.71
C ASN A 3 40.55 50.13 10.25
N GLY A 4 40.85 49.06 9.63
CA GLY A 4 41.55 48.79 8.39
C GLY A 4 42.16 47.39 8.49
N PHE A 5 42.20 46.73 7.38
CA PHE A 5 43.27 45.86 6.85
C PHE A 5 44.02 44.93 7.84
N ASP A 6 44.29 43.66 7.50
CA ASP A 6 45.14 43.23 6.41
C ASP A 6 45.12 41.72 6.16
N LYS A 7 45.44 41.39 4.93
CA LYS A 7 45.72 40.12 4.30
C LYS A 7 47.03 39.48 4.81
N ASN A 8 47.17 38.17 4.79
CA ASN A 8 48.27 37.61 4.00
C ASN A 8 48.13 36.12 3.66
N LYS A 9 48.41 35.88 2.41
CA LYS A 9 48.76 34.67 1.67
C LYS A 9 50.10 34.07 2.11
N GLN A 10 50.31 32.79 1.93
CA GLN A 10 51.38 32.11 1.12
C GLN A 10 51.35 30.61 1.38
N LYS A 11 51.18 29.83 0.41
CA LYS A 11 51.88 29.02 -0.60
C LYS A 11 53.21 28.39 -0.10
N ARG A 12 53.30 27.06 -0.26
CA ARG A 12 54.28 26.22 -1.03
C ARG A 12 54.58 24.90 -0.32
N THR A 13 54.31 23.82 -0.99
CA THR A 13 55.15 22.89 -1.78
C THR A 13 56.09 21.99 -1.00
N GLY A 14 56.04 20.70 -1.32
CA GLY A 14 57.27 19.90 -1.49
C GLY A 14 57.27 18.55 -0.75
N GLN A 15 56.95 17.54 -1.38
CA GLN A 15 57.69 16.33 -1.75
C GLN A 15 58.51 15.56 -0.67
N VAL A 16 58.36 14.22 -0.77
CA VAL A 16 59.32 13.11 -0.87
C VAL A 16 59.46 12.19 0.37
N ARG A 17 59.04 10.97 0.13
CA ARG A 17 59.59 9.64 0.53
C ARG A 17 60.29 9.46 1.89
N ASP A 18 59.86 8.47 2.65
CA ASP A 18 60.71 7.27 2.80
C ASP A 18 59.96 6.10 3.47
N GLU A 19 60.25 4.91 2.97
CA GLU A 19 59.84 3.61 3.50
C GLU A 19 60.60 3.33 4.80
N ARG A 20 59.95 2.71 5.79
CA ARG A 20 60.57 1.67 6.64
C ARG A 20 59.56 0.83 7.39
N ASN A 21 59.66 -0.44 7.13
CA ASN A 21 59.13 -1.61 7.85
C ASN A 21 59.12 -1.46 9.38
N PHE A 22 58.01 -1.90 10.00
CA PHE A 22 58.11 -2.62 11.29
C PHE A 22 56.97 -3.69 11.38
N LYS A 23 57.44 -4.92 11.63
CA LYS A 23 56.69 -6.10 11.94
C LYS A 23 56.07 -6.01 13.34
N GLY A 24 54.88 -6.61 13.50
CA GLY A 24 54.62 -7.34 14.72
C GLY A 24 53.33 -7.11 15.44
N ALA A 25 52.56 -8.16 15.54
CA ALA A 25 51.61 -8.56 16.57
C ALA A 25 50.11 -8.55 16.22
N SER A 26 49.68 -9.76 16.03
CA SER A 26 48.30 -10.22 15.97
C SER A 26 47.44 -9.77 17.17
N LYS A 27 46.20 -9.33 16.89
CA LYS A 27 45.07 -9.49 17.82
C LYS A 27 43.84 -9.93 17.03
N ASP A 28 43.37 -11.10 17.36
CA ASP A 28 42.20 -11.78 16.85
C ASP A 28 40.96 -10.90 16.93
N LYS A 29 40.27 -10.76 15.79
CA LYS A 29 38.86 -10.36 15.71
C LYS A 29 38.05 -11.56 15.25
N PRO A 30 36.86 -11.83 15.80
CA PRO A 30 36.08 -13.00 15.46
C PRO A 30 35.57 -12.91 14.02
N HIS A 31 35.92 -13.88 13.22
CA HIS A 31 35.43 -14.08 11.86
C HIS A 31 33.91 -14.30 11.87
N SER A 32 33.14 -13.42 11.23
CA SER A 32 31.82 -13.73 10.73
C SER A 32 31.94 -14.83 9.68
N ARG A 33 31.45 -16.02 10.00
CA ARG A 33 31.39 -17.13 9.06
C ARG A 33 30.40 -16.79 7.94
N THR A 34 30.89 -16.38 6.79
CA THR A 34 30.17 -16.52 5.52
C THR A 34 29.88 -18.00 5.28
N PRO A 35 28.66 -18.37 4.86
CA PRO A 35 28.38 -19.76 4.52
C PRO A 35 29.27 -20.20 3.36
N LYS A 36 29.91 -21.34 3.52
CA LYS A 36 30.74 -21.99 2.50
C LYS A 36 29.96 -22.09 1.19
N LYS A 37 30.56 -21.64 0.10
CA LYS A 37 30.13 -21.95 -1.26
C LYS A 37 30.25 -23.47 -1.45
N ASP A 38 29.14 -24.18 -1.33
CA ASP A 38 29.10 -25.58 -1.72
C ASP A 38 29.22 -25.68 -3.26
N ASN A 39 30.14 -26.51 -3.71
CA ASN A 39 30.42 -26.83 -5.11
C ASN A 39 29.11 -27.30 -5.78
N ILE A 40 28.65 -26.55 -6.78
CA ILE A 40 27.51 -26.93 -7.60
C ILE A 40 28.06 -27.68 -8.80
N GLU A 41 27.91 -29.00 -8.82
CA GLU A 41 28.15 -29.83 -10.00
C GLU A 41 27.19 -29.44 -11.13
N ARG A 42 27.74 -29.18 -12.31
CA ARG A 42 26.98 -28.95 -13.54
C ARG A 42 26.54 -30.30 -14.09
N VAL A 43 25.27 -30.62 -14.00
CA VAL A 43 24.67 -31.75 -14.74
C VAL A 43 23.70 -31.17 -15.78
N ASN A 44 23.89 -31.58 -17.03
CA ASN A 44 23.19 -31.19 -18.25
C ASN A 44 21.71 -30.84 -18.05
N GLY A 45 21.35 -29.56 -18.22
CA GLY A 45 19.95 -29.08 -18.31
C GLY A 45 19.20 -28.89 -16.99
N ALA A 46 19.79 -29.23 -15.83
CA ALA A 46 19.14 -29.06 -14.53
C ALA A 46 19.17 -27.61 -14.03
N PRO A 47 18.16 -27.13 -13.32
CA PRO A 47 18.14 -25.78 -12.76
C PRO A 47 19.26 -25.61 -11.72
N VAL A 48 20.01 -24.51 -11.84
CA VAL A 48 21.06 -24.15 -10.88
C VAL A 48 20.39 -23.53 -9.65
N TYR A 49 20.48 -24.22 -8.50
CA TYR A 49 19.95 -23.72 -7.24
C TYR A 49 20.95 -22.79 -6.57
N THR A 50 20.46 -21.67 -6.05
CA THR A 50 21.27 -20.69 -5.30
C THR A 50 21.22 -20.96 -3.80
N ALA A 51 20.18 -21.61 -3.31
CA ALA A 51 20.03 -22.02 -1.93
C ALA A 51 19.11 -23.23 -1.80
N VAL A 52 19.37 -24.07 -0.80
CA VAL A 52 18.57 -25.23 -0.42
C VAL A 52 18.36 -25.18 1.09
N TYR A 53 17.11 -25.22 1.53
CA TYR A 53 16.74 -25.17 2.93
C TYR A 53 15.88 -26.36 3.33
N LYS A 54 16.15 -26.95 4.50
CA LYS A 54 15.28 -27.94 5.11
C LYS A 54 14.37 -27.28 6.13
N VAL A 55 13.09 -27.63 6.11
CA VAL A 55 12.07 -27.10 7.01
C VAL A 55 12.09 -27.89 8.32
N ASN A 56 12.36 -27.23 9.45
CA ASN A 56 12.51 -27.89 10.75
C ASN A 56 11.19 -28.01 11.51
N ARG A 57 10.18 -27.22 11.17
CA ARG A 57 8.83 -27.21 11.75
C ARG A 57 7.82 -26.72 10.73
N SER A 58 6.55 -27.04 10.94
CA SER A 58 5.46 -26.51 10.09
C SER A 58 5.49 -24.98 10.05
N ASP A 59 5.33 -24.42 8.87
CA ASP A 59 5.46 -22.98 8.59
C ASP A 59 4.69 -22.55 7.35
N GLU A 60 4.63 -21.24 7.07
CA GLU A 60 4.18 -20.70 5.80
C GLU A 60 5.38 -20.30 4.95
N LEU A 61 5.35 -20.61 3.66
CA LEU A 61 6.48 -20.41 2.74
C LEU A 61 7.00 -18.96 2.75
N MET A 62 6.11 -17.96 2.80
CA MET A 62 6.50 -16.55 2.88
C MET A 62 7.33 -16.27 4.13
N GLU A 63 6.84 -16.64 5.30
CA GLU A 63 7.48 -16.38 6.59
C GLU A 63 8.78 -17.17 6.72
N PHE A 64 8.80 -18.40 6.19
CA PHE A 64 10.00 -19.22 6.12
C PHE A 64 11.10 -18.55 5.28
N LEU A 65 10.77 -18.08 4.08
CA LEU A 65 11.74 -17.44 3.18
C LEU A 65 12.22 -16.08 3.71
N LEU A 66 11.36 -15.30 4.35
CA LEU A 66 11.76 -14.04 4.98
C LEU A 66 12.81 -14.26 6.06
N ARG A 67 12.66 -15.31 6.90
CA ARG A 67 13.63 -15.66 7.95
C ARG A 67 14.92 -16.26 7.42
N LYS A 68 14.87 -17.01 6.31
CA LYS A 68 16.03 -17.74 5.78
C LYS A 68 16.87 -16.94 4.80
N CYS A 69 16.26 -16.01 4.07
CA CYS A 69 16.93 -15.31 2.97
C CYS A 69 17.33 -13.87 3.33
N ASP A 70 16.98 -13.37 4.52
CA ASP A 70 17.19 -11.97 4.94
C ASP A 70 16.80 -10.99 3.83
N THR A 71 15.57 -11.11 3.33
CA THR A 71 15.07 -10.39 2.17
C THR A 71 13.70 -9.78 2.41
N SER A 72 13.29 -8.84 1.56
CA SER A 72 11.98 -8.18 1.70
C SER A 72 10.83 -9.07 1.18
N ARG A 73 9.60 -8.84 1.69
CA ARG A 73 8.37 -9.49 1.18
C ARG A 73 8.21 -9.32 -0.33
N ASN A 74 8.58 -8.18 -0.88
CA ASN A 74 8.50 -7.93 -2.31
C ASN A 74 9.48 -8.79 -3.12
N ASN A 75 10.68 -9.02 -2.59
CA ASN A 75 11.65 -9.91 -3.21
C ASN A 75 11.17 -11.36 -3.18
N VAL A 76 10.60 -11.83 -2.07
CA VAL A 76 10.02 -13.18 -1.99
C VAL A 76 8.86 -13.33 -2.99
N LYS A 77 7.95 -12.37 -3.07
CA LYS A 77 6.87 -12.35 -4.08
C LYS A 77 7.43 -12.39 -5.51
N SER A 78 8.51 -11.66 -5.78
CA SER A 78 9.18 -11.67 -7.09
C SER A 78 9.77 -13.04 -7.43
N LEU A 79 10.41 -13.72 -6.48
CA LEU A 79 10.93 -15.08 -6.66
C LEU A 79 9.81 -16.09 -6.98
N LEU A 80 8.70 -16.01 -6.25
CA LEU A 80 7.52 -16.85 -6.48
C LEU A 80 6.89 -16.60 -7.86
N THR A 81 6.66 -15.34 -8.21
CA THR A 81 6.10 -14.96 -9.53
C THR A 81 7.00 -15.39 -10.69
N ARG A 82 8.31 -15.33 -10.51
CA ARG A 82 9.30 -15.76 -11.50
C ARG A 82 9.50 -17.27 -11.53
N ARG A 83 8.74 -18.05 -10.75
CA ARG A 83 8.86 -19.53 -10.69
C ARG A 83 10.27 -19.99 -10.28
N GLN A 84 10.87 -19.30 -9.32
CA GLN A 84 12.22 -19.54 -8.82
C GLN A 84 12.25 -20.28 -7.48
N VAL A 85 11.09 -20.63 -6.92
CA VAL A 85 10.95 -21.34 -5.64
C VAL A 85 10.37 -22.72 -5.89
N LEU A 86 11.04 -23.73 -5.36
CA LEU A 86 10.58 -25.12 -5.39
C LEU A 86 10.42 -25.65 -3.97
N VAL A 87 9.40 -26.46 -3.76
CA VAL A 87 9.18 -27.24 -2.54
C VAL A 87 9.11 -28.71 -2.93
N ASN A 88 9.99 -29.53 -2.37
CA ASN A 88 10.10 -30.97 -2.70
C ASN A 88 10.21 -31.21 -4.22
N GLY A 89 11.00 -30.38 -4.91
CA GLY A 89 11.24 -30.49 -6.35
C GLY A 89 10.15 -29.90 -7.25
N SER A 90 9.04 -29.43 -6.70
CA SER A 90 7.92 -28.87 -7.46
C SER A 90 7.87 -27.35 -7.34
N VAL A 91 7.64 -26.63 -8.44
CA VAL A 91 7.54 -25.18 -8.47
C VAL A 91 6.33 -24.71 -7.66
N VAL A 92 6.55 -23.77 -6.73
CA VAL A 92 5.50 -23.13 -5.94
C VAL A 92 5.48 -21.64 -6.26
N THR A 93 4.28 -21.13 -6.57
CA THR A 93 4.04 -19.70 -6.82
C THR A 93 3.16 -19.04 -5.76
N GLN A 94 2.59 -19.84 -4.86
CA GLN A 94 1.73 -19.38 -3.78
C GLN A 94 2.58 -18.94 -2.58
N TYR A 95 2.41 -17.71 -2.12
CA TYR A 95 3.15 -17.16 -0.99
C TYR A 95 2.75 -17.80 0.36
N ASN A 96 1.48 -18.19 0.49
CA ASN A 96 0.91 -18.86 1.66
C ASN A 96 0.93 -20.39 1.55
N PHE A 97 1.87 -20.96 0.79
CA PHE A 97 2.02 -22.42 0.66
C PHE A 97 2.42 -23.01 2.02
N PRO A 98 1.67 -23.98 2.56
CA PRO A 98 1.99 -24.59 3.84
C PRO A 98 3.19 -25.53 3.71
N LEU A 99 4.20 -25.30 4.53
CA LEU A 99 5.37 -26.17 4.67
C LEU A 99 5.18 -27.11 5.86
N ALA A 100 5.49 -28.38 5.66
CA ALA A 100 5.59 -29.38 6.72
C ALA A 100 7.04 -29.54 7.20
N LYS A 101 7.22 -30.11 8.40
CA LYS A 101 8.54 -30.53 8.86
C LYS A 101 9.15 -31.48 7.81
N ASP A 102 10.44 -31.34 7.57
CA ASP A 102 11.26 -32.10 6.61
C ASP A 102 11.04 -31.76 5.14
N ASP A 103 10.15 -30.81 4.79
CA ASP A 103 10.07 -30.29 3.43
C ASP A 103 11.42 -29.65 3.02
N GLU A 104 11.78 -29.79 1.74
CA GLU A 104 12.96 -29.18 1.14
C GLU A 104 12.55 -27.98 0.28
N VAL A 105 13.04 -26.78 0.61
CA VAL A 105 12.80 -25.55 -0.16
C VAL A 105 14.07 -25.18 -0.93
N LYS A 106 13.96 -25.08 -2.27
CA LYS A 106 15.07 -24.69 -3.17
C LYS A 106 14.79 -23.36 -3.84
N LEU A 107 15.81 -22.53 -3.95
CA LEU A 107 15.77 -21.30 -4.75
C LEU A 107 16.58 -21.48 -6.02
N SER A 108 15.96 -21.19 -7.18
CA SER A 108 16.61 -21.25 -8.48
C SER A 108 17.05 -19.88 -8.96
N ARG A 109 18.21 -19.81 -9.62
CA ARG A 109 18.71 -18.56 -10.22
C ARG A 109 17.94 -18.12 -11.46
N LYS A 110 17.31 -19.07 -12.16
CA LYS A 110 16.50 -18.83 -13.36
C LYS A 110 15.10 -19.43 -13.18
N PRO A 111 14.09 -18.93 -13.88
CA PRO A 111 12.76 -19.55 -13.88
C PRO A 111 12.84 -21.03 -14.26
N VAL A 112 12.20 -21.89 -13.48
CA VAL A 112 12.11 -23.32 -13.76
C VAL A 112 10.96 -23.57 -14.74
N LYS A 113 11.27 -24.16 -15.91
CA LYS A 113 10.27 -24.59 -16.90
C LYS A 113 9.49 -25.80 -16.36
N GLU A 114 8.27 -26.01 -16.81
CA GLU A 114 7.30 -26.94 -16.26
C GLU A 114 7.84 -28.37 -16.03
N GLY A 115 7.86 -28.76 -14.79
CA GLY A 115 7.70 -30.06 -14.21
C GLY A 115 6.71 -29.90 -13.06
N ALA A 116 5.88 -30.86 -12.76
CA ALA A 116 4.72 -30.83 -11.87
C ALA A 116 4.68 -29.67 -10.85
N THR A 117 3.69 -28.80 -10.96
CA THR A 117 3.43 -27.77 -9.96
C THR A 117 2.88 -28.46 -8.73
N ALA A 118 3.57 -28.43 -7.58
CA ALA A 118 3.05 -28.98 -6.34
C ALA A 118 1.89 -28.09 -5.87
N THR A 119 0.70 -28.62 -6.01
CA THR A 119 -0.49 -28.12 -5.33
C THR A 119 -0.75 -29.03 -4.13
N ARG A 120 -0.22 -28.70 -2.95
CA ARG A 120 -0.82 -29.23 -1.72
C ARG A 120 -2.18 -28.57 -1.57
N PRO A 121 -3.25 -29.33 -1.31
CA PRO A 121 -4.52 -28.71 -0.98
C PRO A 121 -4.30 -27.88 0.28
N VAL A 122 -4.33 -26.56 0.12
CA VAL A 122 -4.60 -25.68 1.24
C VAL A 122 -6.00 -26.08 1.69
N THR A 123 -6.14 -26.70 2.85
CA THR A 123 -7.43 -26.97 3.50
C THR A 123 -8.04 -25.67 4.06
N GLN A 124 -7.75 -24.55 3.44
CA GLN A 124 -8.69 -23.46 3.41
C GLN A 124 -9.70 -23.83 2.33
N LYS A 125 -10.95 -24.12 2.76
CA LYS A 125 -12.10 -24.14 1.87
C LYS A 125 -11.90 -23.00 0.88
N ARG A 126 -11.63 -23.33 -0.41
CA ARG A 126 -11.85 -22.39 -1.50
C ARG A 126 -13.29 -21.94 -1.29
N LYS A 127 -13.47 -20.79 -0.65
CA LYS A 127 -14.73 -20.08 -0.78
C LYS A 127 -14.85 -19.91 -2.27
N THR A 128 -15.86 -20.53 -2.86
CA THR A 128 -16.34 -20.25 -4.21
C THR A 128 -16.14 -18.75 -4.44
N PRO A 129 -15.58 -18.32 -5.59
CA PRO A 129 -15.49 -16.90 -5.88
C PRO A 129 -16.87 -16.31 -5.57
N PRO A 130 -16.96 -15.26 -4.77
CA PRO A 130 -18.24 -14.71 -4.39
C PRO A 130 -19.02 -14.51 -5.69
N LYS A 131 -20.28 -15.01 -5.73
CA LYS A 131 -21.23 -14.67 -6.79
C LYS A 131 -21.07 -13.18 -7.03
N ALA A 132 -20.86 -12.76 -8.29
CA ALA A 132 -20.75 -11.34 -8.62
C ALA A 132 -21.86 -10.61 -7.85
N PRO A 133 -21.54 -9.79 -6.86
CA PRO A 133 -22.58 -9.27 -6.02
C PRO A 133 -23.36 -8.26 -6.83
N SER A 134 -24.66 -8.36 -6.76
CA SER A 134 -25.60 -7.25 -7.03
C SER A 134 -25.27 -5.95 -6.25
N GLN A 135 -24.22 -5.94 -5.45
CA GLN A 135 -23.81 -4.93 -4.47
C GLN A 135 -22.68 -3.99 -4.92
N ILE A 136 -21.92 -4.29 -5.99
CA ILE A 136 -20.95 -3.34 -6.50
C ILE A 136 -21.63 -2.51 -7.58
N GLY A 137 -21.90 -1.25 -7.26
CA GLY A 137 -22.37 -0.28 -8.26
C GLY A 137 -21.24 0.00 -9.25
N ILE A 138 -21.41 -0.43 -10.51
CA ILE A 138 -20.49 0.00 -11.58
C ILE A 138 -20.82 1.44 -11.91
N VAL A 139 -19.81 2.31 -11.82
CA VAL A 139 -19.91 3.73 -12.15
C VAL A 139 -19.58 3.96 -13.60
N PHE A 140 -18.56 3.24 -14.11
CA PHE A 140 -18.09 3.36 -15.48
C PHE A 140 -17.32 2.10 -15.88
N GLU A 141 -17.41 1.74 -17.15
CA GLU A 141 -16.58 0.69 -17.75
C GLU A 141 -16.34 0.99 -19.23
N ASP A 142 -15.09 0.86 -19.66
CA ASP A 142 -14.65 0.86 -21.05
C ASP A 142 -13.59 -0.24 -21.29
N ASP A 143 -12.82 -0.13 -22.36
CA ASP A 143 -11.73 -1.09 -22.64
C ASP A 143 -10.54 -0.94 -21.68
N ASP A 144 -10.34 0.23 -21.09
CA ASP A 144 -9.18 0.59 -20.28
C ASP A 144 -9.47 0.58 -18.79
N PHE A 145 -10.69 0.95 -18.36
CA PHE A 145 -11.03 1.13 -16.95
C PHE A 145 -12.30 0.40 -16.54
N LEU A 146 -12.30 -0.05 -15.30
CA LEU A 146 -13.49 -0.42 -14.53
C LEU A 146 -13.53 0.47 -13.28
N VAL A 147 -14.60 1.22 -13.12
CA VAL A 147 -14.81 2.12 -11.98
C VAL A 147 -16.04 1.67 -11.20
N ILE A 148 -15.88 1.51 -9.91
CA ILE A 148 -16.96 1.08 -9.02
C ILE A 148 -17.24 2.10 -7.93
N ASN A 149 -18.45 2.11 -7.43
CA ASN A 149 -18.82 2.73 -6.15
C ASN A 149 -18.65 1.66 -5.05
N LYS A 150 -17.49 1.68 -4.37
CA LYS A 150 -17.20 0.75 -3.29
C LYS A 150 -18.15 1.01 -2.10
N PRO A 151 -18.87 0.01 -1.59
CA PRO A 151 -19.66 0.18 -0.39
C PRO A 151 -18.79 0.42 0.85
N VAL A 152 -19.39 1.01 1.90
CA VAL A 152 -18.78 1.09 3.23
C VAL A 152 -18.58 -0.32 3.80
N GLY A 153 -17.56 -0.51 4.64
CA GLY A 153 -17.29 -1.79 5.31
C GLY A 153 -16.59 -2.83 4.43
N LEU A 154 -16.33 -2.53 3.15
CA LEU A 154 -15.64 -3.44 2.24
C LEU A 154 -14.17 -3.01 2.05
N LEU A 155 -13.23 -3.94 2.16
CA LEU A 155 -11.83 -3.69 1.83
C LEU A 155 -11.65 -3.36 0.34
N SER A 156 -10.70 -2.49 0.00
CA SER A 156 -10.30 -2.28 -1.41
C SER A 156 -9.56 -3.49 -1.98
N VAL A 157 -8.69 -4.11 -1.18
CA VAL A 157 -7.94 -5.35 -1.48
C VAL A 157 -7.94 -6.23 -0.24
N GLU A 158 -7.72 -7.53 -0.45
CA GLU A 158 -7.61 -8.49 0.66
C GLU A 158 -6.52 -8.11 1.67
N SER A 159 -6.72 -8.53 2.90
CA SER A 159 -5.74 -8.44 3.99
C SER A 159 -5.46 -9.83 4.55
N ASP A 160 -4.47 -9.93 5.45
CA ASP A 160 -4.15 -11.21 6.11
C ASP A 160 -5.33 -11.75 6.94
N LYS A 161 -6.27 -10.89 7.35
CA LYS A 161 -7.41 -11.23 8.21
C LYS A 161 -8.72 -11.38 7.45
N GLU A 162 -8.88 -10.74 6.31
CA GLU A 162 -10.15 -10.63 5.59
C GLU A 162 -9.90 -10.70 4.09
N THR A 163 -10.55 -11.66 3.44
CA THR A 163 -10.40 -11.94 1.99
C THR A 163 -11.49 -11.29 1.14
N GLU A 164 -12.61 -10.91 1.75
CA GLU A 164 -13.69 -10.25 1.04
C GLU A 164 -13.31 -8.79 0.75
N CYS A 165 -13.26 -8.44 -0.54
CA CYS A 165 -12.77 -7.13 -0.96
C CYS A 165 -13.30 -6.71 -2.33
N ALA A 166 -13.26 -5.41 -2.61
CA ALA A 166 -13.69 -4.83 -3.87
C ALA A 166 -12.94 -5.39 -5.09
N TYR A 167 -11.63 -5.65 -4.92
CA TYR A 167 -10.84 -6.30 -5.97
C TYR A 167 -11.37 -7.70 -6.30
N GLY A 168 -11.71 -8.52 -5.30
CA GLY A 168 -12.26 -9.85 -5.52
C GLY A 168 -13.58 -9.83 -6.29
N TYR A 169 -14.43 -8.87 -6.00
CA TYR A 169 -15.68 -8.66 -6.70
C TYR A 169 -15.47 -8.17 -8.14
N ALA A 170 -14.59 -7.18 -8.35
CA ALA A 170 -14.22 -6.70 -9.67
C ALA A 170 -13.60 -7.82 -10.52
N LEU A 171 -12.78 -8.70 -9.92
CA LEU A 171 -12.19 -9.85 -10.58
C LEU A 171 -13.28 -10.84 -11.04
N ALA A 172 -14.22 -11.21 -10.15
CA ALA A 172 -15.31 -12.11 -10.49
C ALA A 172 -16.20 -11.54 -11.62
N TYR A 173 -16.49 -10.24 -11.56
CA TYR A 173 -17.24 -9.53 -12.61
C TYR A 173 -16.53 -9.58 -13.96
N MET A 174 -15.23 -9.25 -14.01
CA MET A 174 -14.48 -9.26 -15.26
C MET A 174 -14.25 -10.68 -15.81
N GLN A 175 -14.08 -11.67 -14.94
CA GLN A 175 -13.94 -13.08 -15.36
C GLN A 175 -15.25 -13.67 -15.90
N ALA A 176 -16.41 -13.16 -15.50
CA ALA A 176 -17.70 -13.52 -16.10
C ALA A 176 -17.82 -13.05 -17.57
N GLN A 177 -17.12 -11.95 -17.93
CA GLN A 177 -17.05 -11.43 -19.31
C GLN A 177 -15.97 -12.13 -20.15
N GLY A 178 -14.93 -12.67 -19.51
CA GLY A 178 -13.86 -13.43 -20.18
C GLY A 178 -12.87 -14.00 -19.15
N LYS A 179 -12.65 -15.31 -19.20
CA LYS A 179 -11.89 -16.07 -18.19
C LYS A 179 -10.50 -15.51 -17.84
N ASN A 180 -9.87 -14.82 -18.78
CA ASN A 180 -8.54 -14.23 -18.62
C ASN A 180 -8.57 -12.75 -18.20
N ASN A 181 -9.75 -12.14 -18.13
CA ASN A 181 -9.91 -10.75 -17.75
C ASN A 181 -9.62 -10.57 -16.26
N ARG A 182 -8.88 -9.52 -15.92
CA ARG A 182 -8.57 -9.17 -14.53
C ARG A 182 -8.41 -7.67 -14.32
N PRO A 183 -8.89 -7.15 -13.18
CA PRO A 183 -8.65 -5.78 -12.79
C PRO A 183 -7.23 -5.60 -12.25
N TYR A 184 -6.70 -4.40 -12.38
CA TYR A 184 -5.43 -3.96 -11.79
C TYR A 184 -5.69 -2.70 -10.98
N ILE A 185 -5.43 -2.77 -9.67
CA ILE A 185 -5.78 -1.68 -8.76
C ILE A 185 -4.83 -0.48 -8.91
N LEU A 186 -5.39 0.70 -9.12
CA LEU A 186 -4.63 1.95 -9.26
C LEU A 186 -4.44 2.66 -7.93
N HIS A 187 -5.47 2.72 -7.10
CA HIS A 187 -5.44 3.32 -5.78
C HIS A 187 -6.31 2.54 -4.78
N ARG A 188 -6.31 2.99 -3.54
CA ARG A 188 -7.11 2.38 -2.48
C ARG A 188 -7.83 3.47 -1.69
N ILE A 189 -9.01 3.15 -1.19
CA ILE A 189 -9.71 3.87 -0.11
C ILE A 189 -9.87 2.95 1.08
N ASP A 190 -10.04 3.51 2.27
CA ASP A 190 -10.14 2.74 3.52
C ASP A 190 -11.36 1.82 3.52
N LYS A 191 -11.36 0.79 4.38
CA LYS A 191 -12.46 -0.18 4.52
C LYS A 191 -13.79 0.54 4.74
N GLU A 192 -13.82 1.45 5.71
CA GLU A 192 -15.03 2.18 6.11
C GLU A 192 -15.34 3.38 5.20
N THR A 193 -14.45 3.75 4.28
CA THR A 193 -14.71 4.78 3.28
C THR A 193 -15.42 4.16 2.09
N SER A 194 -16.57 4.73 1.68
CA SER A 194 -17.28 4.35 0.45
C SER A 194 -16.88 5.26 -0.72
N GLY A 195 -17.29 4.92 -1.94
CA GLY A 195 -17.16 5.79 -3.11
C GLY A 195 -16.26 5.25 -4.22
N VAL A 196 -15.80 6.15 -5.07
CA VAL A 196 -15.09 5.85 -6.31
C VAL A 196 -13.82 5.04 -6.07
N LEU A 197 -13.72 3.88 -6.71
CA LEU A 197 -12.53 3.03 -6.77
C LEU A 197 -12.27 2.62 -8.23
N VAL A 198 -11.07 2.92 -8.73
CA VAL A 198 -10.68 2.75 -10.13
C VAL A 198 -9.74 1.58 -10.31
N PHE A 199 -10.03 0.74 -11.29
CA PHE A 199 -9.18 -0.35 -11.75
C PHE A 199 -8.81 -0.12 -13.22
N ALA A 200 -7.58 -0.41 -13.60
CA ALA A 200 -7.22 -0.59 -14.99
C ALA A 200 -7.58 -2.01 -15.45
N LYS A 201 -7.98 -2.18 -16.70
CA LYS A 201 -8.37 -3.49 -17.29
C LYS A 201 -7.19 -4.20 -17.98
N ASN A 202 -6.08 -3.50 -18.20
CA ASN A 202 -4.88 -4.09 -18.79
C ASN A 202 -3.60 -3.72 -18.03
N ILE A 203 -2.61 -4.62 -18.08
CA ILE A 203 -1.35 -4.48 -17.32
C ILE A 203 -0.46 -3.34 -17.85
N LYS A 204 -0.52 -3.02 -19.14
CA LYS A 204 0.30 -1.96 -19.73
C LYS A 204 -0.16 -0.61 -19.20
N LEU A 205 -1.47 -0.35 -19.27
CA LEU A 205 -2.08 0.87 -18.74
C LEU A 205 -1.84 1.02 -17.24
N HIS A 206 -2.04 -0.09 -16.47
CA HIS A 206 -1.74 -0.11 -15.05
C HIS A 206 -0.29 0.30 -14.77
N SER A 207 0.69 -0.26 -15.51
CA SER A 207 2.11 0.04 -15.30
C SER A 207 2.43 1.51 -15.60
N MET A 208 1.87 2.07 -16.67
CA MET A 208 2.04 3.48 -17.04
C MET A 208 1.47 4.42 -15.98
N LEU A 209 0.26 4.14 -15.48
CA LEU A 209 -0.39 4.93 -14.44
C LEU A 209 0.29 4.76 -13.09
N LYS A 210 0.69 3.53 -12.72
CA LYS A 210 1.23 3.23 -11.39
C LYS A 210 2.53 3.95 -11.08
N MET A 211 3.40 4.12 -12.09
CA MET A 211 4.68 4.84 -11.93
C MET A 211 4.48 6.33 -11.62
N HIS A 212 3.45 6.95 -12.22
CA HIS A 212 3.21 8.39 -12.14
C HIS A 212 1.83 8.73 -11.56
N TRP A 213 1.22 7.83 -10.79
CA TRP A 213 -0.16 7.95 -10.32
C TRP A 213 -0.44 9.28 -9.63
N ASN A 214 0.44 9.69 -8.71
CA ASN A 214 0.25 10.94 -7.97
C ASN A 214 0.43 12.21 -8.84
N GLU A 215 1.21 12.13 -9.91
CA GLU A 215 1.45 13.23 -10.83
C GLU A 215 0.31 13.38 -11.84
N GLN A 216 -0.35 12.27 -12.18
CA GLN A 216 -1.43 12.25 -13.16
C GLN A 216 -2.80 12.54 -12.54
N ILE A 217 -2.97 12.38 -11.23
CA ILE A 217 -4.19 12.76 -10.54
C ILE A 217 -4.29 14.27 -10.46
N THR A 218 -5.38 14.81 -10.99
CA THR A 218 -5.70 16.25 -10.96
C THR A 218 -6.68 16.58 -9.82
N LEU A 219 -7.52 15.61 -9.40
CA LEU A 219 -8.50 15.80 -8.33
C LEU A 219 -8.76 14.52 -7.56
N ARG A 220 -8.79 14.62 -6.23
CA ARG A 220 -9.40 13.65 -5.31
C ARG A 220 -10.33 14.40 -4.37
N GLU A 221 -11.62 14.21 -4.57
CA GLU A 221 -12.66 14.91 -3.80
C GLU A 221 -13.48 13.92 -2.98
N TYR A 222 -13.80 14.32 -1.77
CA TYR A 222 -14.54 13.53 -0.80
C TYR A 222 -15.69 14.36 -0.22
N PHE A 223 -16.76 13.71 0.21
CA PHE A 223 -17.67 14.25 1.17
C PHE A 223 -17.32 13.70 2.55
N ALA A 224 -17.26 14.60 3.54
CA ALA A 224 -17.01 14.23 4.93
C ALA A 224 -18.09 14.85 5.83
N VAL A 225 -18.70 14.01 6.66
CA VAL A 225 -19.53 14.48 7.79
C VAL A 225 -18.64 14.45 9.01
N VAL A 226 -18.48 15.59 9.66
CA VAL A 226 -17.60 15.77 10.81
C VAL A 226 -18.37 16.34 12.00
N GLU A 227 -17.86 16.07 13.19
CA GLU A 227 -18.37 16.67 14.43
C GLU A 227 -17.88 18.11 14.55
N GLY A 228 -18.73 18.98 15.09
CA GLY A 228 -18.40 20.38 15.30
C GLY A 228 -18.69 21.28 14.10
N ILE A 229 -18.55 22.57 14.37
CA ILE A 229 -18.80 23.66 13.44
C ILE A 229 -17.50 24.39 13.17
N PHE A 230 -17.24 24.67 11.90
CA PHE A 230 -16.03 25.36 11.48
C PHE A 230 -16.22 26.87 11.53
N GLU A 231 -15.33 27.58 12.20
CA GLU A 231 -15.27 29.03 12.18
C GLU A 231 -15.05 29.54 10.75
N ASN A 232 -14.04 29.03 10.07
CA ASN A 232 -13.76 29.33 8.67
C ASN A 232 -14.45 28.32 7.77
N LYS A 233 -15.33 28.79 6.88
CA LYS A 233 -16.11 27.93 5.98
C LYS A 233 -15.29 27.27 4.87
N GLN A 234 -14.04 27.61 4.74
CA GLN A 234 -13.04 26.96 3.88
C GLN A 234 -11.66 27.08 4.49
N GLY A 235 -10.80 26.11 4.20
CA GLY A 235 -9.44 26.13 4.72
C GLY A 235 -8.55 25.06 4.15
N THR A 236 -7.27 25.12 4.53
CA THR A 236 -6.25 24.14 4.15
C THR A 236 -5.51 23.67 5.39
N ILE A 237 -5.50 22.38 5.63
CA ILE A 237 -4.75 21.72 6.69
C ILE A 237 -3.50 21.13 6.06
N THR A 238 -2.33 21.56 6.54
CA THR A 238 -1.03 21.04 6.12
C THR A 238 -0.26 20.55 7.33
N SER A 239 0.16 19.30 7.31
CA SER A 239 1.00 18.72 8.36
C SER A 239 1.86 17.58 7.81
N PHE A 240 2.66 16.98 8.68
CA PHE A 240 3.33 15.72 8.40
C PHE A 240 2.60 14.59 9.12
N LEU A 241 2.44 13.44 8.45
CA LEU A 241 1.80 12.27 9.01
C LEU A 241 2.85 11.20 9.31
N LYS A 242 2.80 10.67 10.51
CA LYS A 242 3.61 9.53 10.98
C LYS A 242 2.72 8.40 11.47
N GLU A 243 3.22 7.19 11.39
CA GLU A 243 2.57 6.01 11.92
C GLU A 243 3.35 5.50 13.14
N ASN A 244 2.65 5.24 14.25
CA ASN A 244 3.25 4.68 15.45
C ASN A 244 3.32 3.13 15.38
N LYS A 245 3.94 2.51 16.38
CA LYS A 245 4.09 1.03 16.48
C LYS A 245 2.76 0.27 16.48
N ASN A 246 1.66 0.92 16.82
CA ASN A 246 0.30 0.35 16.84
C ASN A 246 -0.46 0.59 15.53
N ASN A 247 0.22 0.98 14.45
CA ASN A 247 -0.37 1.31 13.16
C ASN A 247 -1.40 2.47 13.21
N ILE A 248 -1.25 3.37 14.19
CA ILE A 248 -2.04 4.59 14.29
C ILE A 248 -1.27 5.72 13.61
N VAL A 249 -1.91 6.36 12.64
CA VAL A 249 -1.36 7.54 11.98
C VAL A 249 -1.73 8.78 12.81
N TYR A 250 -0.82 9.71 12.95
CA TYR A 250 -1.04 10.96 13.67
C TYR A 250 -0.39 12.14 12.95
N SER A 251 -0.95 13.33 13.16
CA SER A 251 -0.44 14.60 12.63
C SER A 251 0.69 15.13 13.52
N THR A 252 1.73 15.68 12.89
CA THR A 252 2.91 16.24 13.58
C THR A 252 3.53 17.35 12.75
N ASN A 253 4.32 18.20 13.40
CA ASN A 253 5.16 19.21 12.75
C ASN A 253 6.55 18.68 12.37
N ASP A 254 6.86 17.42 12.70
CA ASP A 254 8.15 16.81 12.40
C ASP A 254 8.27 16.51 10.89
N PRO A 255 9.21 17.18 10.18
CA PRO A 255 9.38 17.04 8.73
C PRO A 255 9.88 15.66 8.28
N THR A 256 10.28 14.77 9.20
CA THR A 256 10.61 13.38 8.88
C THR A 256 9.35 12.53 8.61
N GLY A 257 8.15 13.06 8.89
CA GLY A 257 6.86 12.48 8.49
C GLY A 257 6.56 12.69 6.99
N GLN A 258 5.47 12.11 6.54
CA GLN A 258 5.00 12.28 5.16
C GLN A 258 4.12 13.53 5.06
N LYS A 259 4.53 14.52 4.27
CA LYS A 259 3.72 15.72 4.03
C LYS A 259 2.32 15.35 3.55
N ALA A 260 1.31 15.97 4.14
CA ALA A 260 -0.09 15.82 3.81
C ALA A 260 -0.75 17.20 3.68
N VAL A 261 -1.60 17.35 2.65
CA VAL A 261 -2.33 18.60 2.37
C VAL A 261 -3.78 18.26 2.09
N THR A 262 -4.68 18.82 2.88
CA THR A 262 -6.14 18.63 2.79
C THR A 262 -6.81 19.98 2.75
N ARG A 263 -7.61 20.26 1.72
CA ARG A 263 -8.46 21.44 1.60
C ARG A 263 -9.90 21.05 1.94
N TYR A 264 -10.63 21.93 2.61
CA TYR A 264 -12.03 21.71 2.91
C TYR A 264 -12.87 22.95 2.60
N GLU A 265 -14.12 22.71 2.31
CA GLU A 265 -15.18 23.71 2.15
C GLU A 265 -16.43 23.19 2.87
N VAL A 266 -17.01 23.99 3.76
CA VAL A 266 -18.25 23.66 4.48
C VAL A 266 -19.42 23.85 3.55
N MET A 267 -20.15 22.77 3.27
CA MET A 267 -21.33 22.78 2.42
C MET A 267 -22.63 23.04 3.19
N LYS A 268 -22.78 22.38 4.36
CA LYS A 268 -23.96 22.51 5.26
C LYS A 268 -23.53 22.30 6.70
N GLU A 269 -24.32 22.84 7.62
CA GLU A 269 -24.19 22.67 9.08
C GLU A 269 -25.57 22.48 9.70
N ASN A 270 -25.62 21.76 10.82
CA ASN A 270 -26.88 21.56 11.57
C ASN A 270 -26.74 21.83 13.08
N GLY A 271 -25.78 22.69 13.48
CA GLY A 271 -25.54 23.11 14.86
C GLY A 271 -24.52 22.25 15.62
N GLU A 272 -24.41 20.96 15.34
CA GLU A 272 -23.45 20.03 15.96
C GLU A 272 -22.48 19.42 14.96
N TYR A 273 -22.86 19.37 13.70
CA TYR A 273 -22.11 18.66 12.64
C TYR A 273 -21.99 19.54 11.40
N SER A 274 -20.90 19.31 10.67
CA SER A 274 -20.65 19.96 9.37
C SER A 274 -20.52 18.90 8.27
N LEU A 275 -21.13 19.18 7.11
CA LEU A 275 -20.91 18.47 5.85
C LEU A 275 -19.84 19.23 5.06
N LEU A 276 -18.74 18.58 4.77
CA LEU A 276 -17.62 19.14 4.07
C LEU A 276 -17.46 18.54 2.67
N LYS A 277 -17.10 19.40 1.71
CA LYS A 277 -16.39 19.00 0.50
C LYS A 277 -14.89 19.06 0.81
N VAL A 278 -14.19 17.95 0.66
CA VAL A 278 -12.78 17.80 1.00
C VAL A 278 -11.98 17.42 -0.23
N GLN A 279 -10.88 18.11 -0.48
CA GLN A 279 -9.95 17.79 -1.56
C GLN A 279 -8.57 17.48 -0.98
N ILE A 280 -7.93 16.41 -1.45
CA ILE A 280 -6.60 16.04 -0.99
C ILE A 280 -5.59 16.12 -2.14
N GLU A 281 -4.48 16.85 -1.92
CA GLU A 281 -3.36 16.91 -2.85
C GLU A 281 -2.46 15.68 -2.73
N THR A 282 -2.40 15.11 -1.54
CA THR A 282 -1.63 13.91 -1.19
C THR A 282 -2.56 12.78 -0.80
N GLY A 283 -2.16 11.52 -1.01
CA GLY A 283 -2.97 10.35 -0.65
C GLY A 283 -2.33 9.53 0.47
N ARG A 284 -2.20 10.09 1.69
CA ARG A 284 -1.60 9.38 2.82
C ARG A 284 -2.65 8.54 3.55
N LYS A 285 -2.20 7.48 4.21
CA LYS A 285 -3.06 6.58 5.00
C LYS A 285 -3.88 7.39 6.03
N ASN A 286 -5.20 7.23 6.01
CA ASN A 286 -6.14 7.90 6.92
C ASN A 286 -6.06 9.45 6.92
N GLN A 287 -5.52 10.07 5.88
CA GLN A 287 -5.17 11.50 5.86
C GLN A 287 -6.31 12.42 6.30
N ILE A 288 -7.50 12.30 5.68
CA ILE A 288 -8.65 13.14 6.00
C ILE A 288 -9.07 12.93 7.47
N ARG A 289 -9.15 11.70 7.91
CA ARG A 289 -9.55 11.31 9.27
C ARG A 289 -8.63 11.94 10.32
N VAL A 290 -7.33 11.84 10.10
CA VAL A 290 -6.30 12.42 11.00
C VAL A 290 -6.33 13.94 10.96
N HIS A 291 -6.46 14.57 9.79
CA HIS A 291 -6.52 16.02 9.68
C HIS A 291 -7.77 16.59 10.34
N MET A 292 -8.94 15.98 10.15
CA MET A 292 -10.18 16.43 10.79
C MET A 292 -10.09 16.28 12.32
N GLN A 293 -9.53 15.17 12.82
CA GLN A 293 -9.28 15.01 14.25
C GLN A 293 -8.29 16.07 14.78
N SER A 294 -7.24 16.41 14.03
CA SER A 294 -6.21 17.37 14.47
C SER A 294 -6.73 18.80 14.61
N VAL A 295 -7.83 19.13 13.96
CA VAL A 295 -8.52 20.45 14.09
C VAL A 295 -9.72 20.39 15.04
N GLY A 296 -9.89 19.28 15.79
CA GLY A 296 -10.95 19.14 16.79
C GLY A 296 -12.33 18.79 16.21
N CYS A 297 -12.41 18.49 14.91
CA CYS A 297 -13.66 18.15 14.19
C CYS A 297 -13.56 16.75 13.56
N PRO A 298 -13.50 15.66 14.35
CA PRO A 298 -13.29 14.32 13.83
C PRO A 298 -14.43 13.89 12.90
N VAL A 299 -14.13 12.96 11.99
CA VAL A 299 -15.14 12.37 11.10
C VAL A 299 -16.15 11.57 11.93
N VAL A 300 -17.43 11.77 11.69
CA VAL A 300 -18.54 11.07 12.38
C VAL A 300 -18.39 9.56 12.18
N GLY A 301 -18.55 8.79 13.25
CA GLY A 301 -18.46 7.33 13.23
C GLY A 301 -17.04 6.80 13.02
N ASP A 302 -16.03 7.58 13.34
CA ASP A 302 -14.63 7.15 13.26
C ASP A 302 -14.20 6.45 14.56
N ASP A 303 -14.18 5.11 14.53
CA ASP A 303 -13.79 4.28 15.69
C ASP A 303 -12.34 4.48 16.13
N LYS A 304 -11.50 4.98 15.21
CA LYS A 304 -10.06 5.09 15.44
C LYS A 304 -9.63 6.49 15.87
N TYR A 305 -10.27 7.53 15.32
CA TYR A 305 -9.89 8.92 15.49
C TYR A 305 -10.99 9.77 16.13
N GLY A 306 -12.23 9.28 16.24
CA GLY A 306 -13.39 9.96 16.82
C GLY A 306 -13.54 9.85 18.35
N LYS A 307 -12.57 9.26 19.06
CA LYS A 307 -12.62 9.13 20.51
C LYS A 307 -12.34 10.47 21.18
N LYS A 308 -13.21 10.84 22.13
CA LYS A 308 -12.91 11.94 23.05
C LYS A 308 -11.67 11.61 23.88
N GLN A 309 -11.02 12.63 24.43
CA GLN A 309 -9.82 12.49 25.28
C GLN A 309 -10.04 11.60 26.51
N ASP A 310 -11.27 11.52 27.00
CA ASP A 310 -11.69 10.64 28.11
C ASP A 310 -11.94 9.18 27.70
N GLY A 311 -11.74 8.81 26.44
CA GLY A 311 -11.94 7.47 25.92
C GLY A 311 -13.39 7.10 25.63
N THR A 312 -14.37 7.99 25.85
CA THR A 312 -15.78 7.75 25.49
C THR A 312 -15.93 7.70 23.97
N GLN A 313 -16.75 6.76 23.48
CA GLN A 313 -17.13 6.75 22.06
C GLN A 313 -18.10 7.88 21.78
N VAL A 314 -17.87 8.56 20.67
CA VAL A 314 -18.82 9.55 20.17
C VAL A 314 -20.00 8.83 19.55
N LYS A 315 -21.22 9.32 19.79
CA LYS A 315 -22.44 8.81 19.16
C LYS A 315 -22.28 8.83 17.63
N ASN A 316 -22.55 7.71 16.98
CA ASN A 316 -22.54 7.62 15.52
C ASN A 316 -23.96 7.73 14.93
N PRO A 317 -24.43 8.94 14.61
CA PRO A 317 -25.78 9.12 14.10
C PRO A 317 -25.97 8.71 12.64
N LEU A 318 -24.88 8.34 11.94
CA LEU A 318 -24.89 7.90 10.54
C LEU A 318 -24.86 6.37 10.38
N ASP A 319 -24.66 5.61 11.47
CA ASP A 319 -24.44 4.16 11.47
C ASP A 319 -23.29 3.70 10.53
N ARG A 320 -22.42 4.64 10.14
CA ARG A 320 -21.26 4.40 9.27
C ARG A 320 -20.21 5.51 9.44
N LEU A 321 -19.01 5.27 8.95
CA LEU A 321 -18.04 6.36 8.81
C LEU A 321 -18.58 7.45 7.88
N GLY A 322 -18.55 8.69 8.34
CA GLY A 322 -18.98 9.87 7.60
C GLY A 322 -18.01 10.29 6.50
N LEU A 323 -17.43 9.34 5.73
CA LEU A 323 -16.46 9.65 4.67
C LEU A 323 -16.79 8.89 3.36
N HIS A 324 -16.79 9.64 2.25
CA HIS A 324 -17.15 9.13 0.93
C HIS A 324 -16.25 9.73 -0.16
N ALA A 325 -15.57 8.90 -0.93
CA ALA A 325 -14.79 9.30 -2.10
C ALA A 325 -15.75 9.67 -3.24
N ALA A 326 -16.01 10.97 -3.39
CA ALA A 326 -17.05 11.50 -4.28
C ALA A 326 -16.60 11.57 -5.73
N ARG A 327 -15.36 12.01 -5.97
CA ARG A 327 -14.85 12.25 -7.32
C ARG A 327 -13.35 12.02 -7.38
N ILE A 328 -12.91 11.42 -8.49
CA ILE A 328 -11.52 11.32 -8.87
C ILE A 328 -11.34 11.78 -10.31
N GLU A 329 -10.28 12.56 -10.55
CA GLU A 329 -9.86 12.94 -11.89
C GLU A 329 -8.39 12.64 -12.09
N PHE A 330 -8.05 12.20 -13.29
CA PHE A 330 -6.65 11.97 -13.69
C PHE A 330 -6.50 12.05 -15.21
N VAL A 331 -5.27 12.29 -15.66
CA VAL A 331 -4.95 12.34 -17.09
C VAL A 331 -4.74 10.92 -17.61
N HIS A 332 -5.45 10.55 -18.66
CA HIS A 332 -5.25 9.27 -19.33
C HIS A 332 -3.83 9.19 -19.93
N PRO A 333 -3.03 8.14 -19.63
CA PRO A 333 -1.60 8.15 -19.97
C PRO A 333 -1.31 8.09 -21.47
N VAL A 334 -2.26 7.60 -22.28
CA VAL A 334 -2.14 7.46 -23.73
C VAL A 334 -2.83 8.61 -24.45
N THR A 335 -4.15 8.80 -24.24
CA THR A 335 -4.95 9.82 -24.97
C THR A 335 -4.70 11.24 -24.46
N LYS A 336 -4.15 11.40 -23.25
CA LYS A 336 -3.96 12.69 -22.55
C LYS A 336 -5.25 13.42 -22.17
N GLU A 337 -6.38 12.78 -22.33
CA GLU A 337 -7.68 13.30 -21.90
C GLU A 337 -7.82 13.22 -20.38
N VAL A 338 -8.59 14.16 -19.83
CA VAL A 338 -8.93 14.13 -18.40
C VAL A 338 -10.10 13.16 -18.20
N MET A 339 -9.83 12.09 -17.48
CA MET A 339 -10.84 11.13 -17.02
C MET A 339 -11.43 11.64 -15.71
N SER A 340 -12.76 11.69 -15.59
CA SER A 340 -13.46 12.16 -14.39
C SER A 340 -14.57 11.19 -14.02
N PHE A 341 -14.52 10.66 -12.79
CA PHE A 341 -15.48 9.68 -12.29
C PHE A 341 -16.09 10.13 -10.97
N ASN A 342 -17.41 10.01 -10.85
CA ASN A 342 -18.16 10.50 -9.71
C ASN A 342 -18.99 9.37 -9.10
N ALA A 343 -19.03 9.31 -7.76
CA ALA A 343 -20.01 8.54 -6.99
C ALA A 343 -20.94 9.50 -6.26
N ALA A 344 -22.23 9.27 -6.38
CA ALA A 344 -23.24 10.14 -5.74
C ALA A 344 -23.07 10.13 -4.22
N MET A 345 -23.30 11.28 -3.59
CA MET A 345 -23.32 11.41 -2.13
C MET A 345 -24.28 10.38 -1.52
N PRO A 346 -23.84 9.63 -0.49
CA PRO A 346 -24.70 8.67 0.19
C PRO A 346 -26.00 9.30 0.68
N PRO A 347 -27.17 8.62 0.53
CA PRO A 347 -28.43 9.13 1.04
C PRO A 347 -28.38 9.54 2.52
N ALA A 348 -27.73 8.74 3.36
CA ALA A 348 -27.54 9.03 4.78
C ALA A 348 -26.93 10.42 5.05
N PHE A 349 -25.97 10.88 4.21
CA PHE A 349 -25.36 12.21 4.38
C PHE A 349 -26.35 13.32 4.02
N ARG A 350 -27.12 13.14 2.95
CA ARG A 350 -28.13 14.11 2.52
C ARG A 350 -29.26 14.22 3.54
N GLU A 351 -29.79 13.10 4.01
CA GLU A 351 -30.88 13.01 4.96
C GLU A 351 -30.50 13.60 6.32
N PHE A 352 -29.27 13.39 6.76
CA PHE A 352 -28.72 13.88 8.01
C PHE A 352 -28.70 15.43 8.10
N PHE A 353 -28.51 16.11 6.98
CA PHE A 353 -28.53 17.60 6.92
C PHE A 353 -29.84 18.18 6.38
N GLY A 354 -30.89 17.37 6.28
CA GLY A 354 -32.15 17.79 5.66
C GLY A 354 -32.04 17.95 4.14
N LYS A 355 -33.17 17.83 3.46
CA LYS A 355 -33.26 18.04 2.00
C LYS A 355 -32.91 19.45 1.59
#